data_f9997c83c9df0d99c17f65751c2c13e8
#
_entry.id   f9997c83c9df0d99c17f65751c2c13e8
#
_cell.length_a   1.000
_cell.length_b   1.000
_cell.length_c   1.000
_cell.angle_alpha   90.00
_cell.angle_beta   90.00
_cell.angle_gamma   90.00
#
_symmetry.space_group_name_H-M   'P 1'
#
loop_
_entity.id
_entity.type
_entity.pdbx_description
1 polymer ?
#
loop_
_entity_poly.entity_id
_entity_poly.type
_entity_poly.pdbx_seq_one_letter_code
_entity_poly.pdbx_strand_id
1 'polypeptide(L)'
;MGGDVLGKQTKMTKSMHALGAASMLVLMAAAGPARAEALTAKDILSSFNLVTTGNVSTQSDIVGDAVVGGDLSGATFFGGGAKVPSSPTLYLFGKLNSSLNLNSGGSLYYAGSSSQKVNYNGGGKLHTTLPNPLGYYTDPLTDLSTQLSDLTATTGTSFVKGNFNAGSNTGIVVFDISGSTLASDLVNHDISFTGKGVTSYIINVIGNFTDPNSTHFNVDQEDALFNFEDATKVNLGQWGASILAPDAALTITGGGNIEGSVFAKSFLGGGELHNNNLFNGALPTIAAVPEPSTWAMLFAGFAGLGFLGWRRARNDAAAAT
;
A
#
# COMPACT_ATOMS: atom_id res chain seq x y z
N MET A 1 -68.32 -74.48 16.25
CA MET A 1 -69.25 -73.39 16.19
C MET A 1 -68.44 -72.13 15.88
N GLY A 2 -68.39 -71.68 14.68
CA GLY A 2 -69.43 -71.32 13.73
C GLY A 2 -69.33 -69.81 13.59
N GLY A 3 -69.07 -69.33 12.37
CA GLY A 3 -69.35 -67.96 12.11
C GLY A 3 -68.40 -67.27 11.10
N ASP A 4 -68.60 -67.60 9.86
CA ASP A 4 -68.20 -66.85 8.68
C ASP A 4 -68.86 -65.47 8.65
N VAL A 5 -68.17 -64.37 8.32
CA VAL A 5 -68.77 -63.22 7.66
C VAL A 5 -67.80 -62.53 6.72
N LEU A 6 -68.12 -62.63 5.45
CA LEU A 6 -67.50 -61.86 4.35
C LEU A 6 -67.62 -60.33 4.58
N GLY A 7 -66.60 -59.62 4.33
CA GLY A 7 -66.60 -58.14 4.34
C GLY A 7 -65.81 -57.58 3.16
N LYS A 8 -66.52 -57.04 2.22
CA LYS A 8 -66.25 -56.31 0.99
C LYS A 8 -64.85 -55.63 0.86
N GLN A 9 -64.18 -55.98 -0.21
CA GLN A 9 -63.04 -55.18 -0.75
C GLN A 9 -63.56 -53.87 -1.33
N THR A 10 -63.13 -52.78 -0.76
CA THR A 10 -63.24 -51.44 -1.36
C THR A 10 -61.91 -51.10 -1.99
N LYS A 11 -61.86 -51.00 -3.34
CA LYS A 11 -60.75 -50.50 -4.09
C LYS A 11 -60.54 -49.03 -3.76
N MET A 12 -59.45 -48.68 -3.02
CA MET A 12 -58.95 -47.32 -2.88
C MET A 12 -57.94 -47.05 -3.98
N THR A 13 -58.31 -46.20 -4.89
CA THR A 13 -57.50 -45.62 -5.90
C THR A 13 -56.37 -44.79 -5.22
N LYS A 14 -55.13 -45.23 -5.36
CA LYS A 14 -53.95 -44.45 -4.91
C LYS A 14 -53.76 -43.30 -5.87
N SER A 15 -54.10 -42.12 -5.43
CA SER A 15 -53.68 -40.86 -5.99
C SER A 15 -52.15 -40.70 -5.67
N MET A 16 -51.30 -40.89 -6.65
CA MET A 16 -49.85 -40.56 -6.53
C MET A 16 -49.71 -39.05 -6.64
N HIS A 17 -49.55 -38.40 -5.49
CA HIS A 17 -49.07 -37.04 -5.45
C HIS A 17 -47.54 -37.10 -5.67
N ALA A 18 -47.11 -36.67 -6.84
CA ALA A 18 -45.69 -36.40 -7.13
C ALA A 18 -45.28 -35.22 -6.27
N LEU A 19 -44.60 -35.49 -5.16
CA LEU A 19 -43.83 -34.45 -4.42
C LEU A 19 -42.64 -34.05 -5.31
N GLY A 20 -42.74 -32.87 -5.89
CA GLY A 20 -41.64 -32.21 -6.55
C GLY A 20 -40.55 -31.94 -5.50
N ALA A 21 -39.46 -32.67 -5.63
CA ALA A 21 -38.22 -32.36 -4.91
C ALA A 21 -37.72 -30.99 -5.38
N ALA A 22 -38.02 -29.96 -4.60
CA ALA A 22 -37.37 -28.66 -4.72
C ALA A 22 -35.89 -28.87 -4.31
N SER A 23 -35.02 -29.05 -5.30
CA SER A 23 -33.55 -29.01 -5.08
C SER A 23 -33.18 -27.62 -4.62
N MET A 24 -33.09 -27.44 -3.32
CA MET A 24 -32.52 -26.27 -2.70
C MET A 24 -31.00 -26.33 -3.00
N LEU A 25 -30.57 -25.66 -4.05
CA LEU A 25 -29.14 -25.44 -4.33
C LEU A 25 -28.62 -24.47 -3.25
N VAL A 26 -28.12 -25.05 -2.16
CA VAL A 26 -27.38 -24.29 -1.15
C VAL A 26 -26.10 -23.84 -1.84
N LEU A 27 -26.08 -22.59 -2.27
CA LEU A 27 -24.87 -21.91 -2.70
C LEU A 27 -24.02 -21.76 -1.44
N MET A 28 -23.20 -22.76 -1.13
CA MET A 28 -22.09 -22.57 -0.19
C MET A 28 -21.18 -21.53 -0.83
N ALA A 29 -21.35 -20.28 -0.45
CA ALA A 29 -20.29 -19.30 -0.59
C ALA A 29 -19.08 -19.91 0.13
N ALA A 30 -18.12 -20.40 -0.65
CA ALA A 30 -16.84 -20.79 -0.12
C ALA A 30 -16.29 -19.51 0.52
N ALA A 31 -16.39 -19.41 1.86
CA ALA A 31 -15.64 -18.45 2.61
C ALA A 31 -14.17 -18.80 2.30
N GLY A 32 -13.56 -18.06 1.39
CA GLY A 32 -12.13 -18.13 1.18
C GLY A 32 -11.45 -17.95 2.53
N PRO A 33 -10.24 -18.49 2.72
CA PRO A 33 -9.49 -18.24 3.95
C PRO A 33 -9.55 -16.75 4.23
N ALA A 34 -9.86 -16.37 5.48
CA ALA A 34 -9.87 -14.98 5.90
C ALA A 34 -8.49 -14.39 5.51
N ARG A 35 -8.47 -13.58 4.46
CA ARG A 35 -7.29 -12.86 4.08
C ARG A 35 -6.99 -11.91 5.24
N ALA A 36 -5.76 -11.89 5.71
CA ALA A 36 -5.34 -10.81 6.60
C ALA A 36 -5.77 -9.49 5.94
N GLU A 37 -6.36 -8.60 6.74
CA GLU A 37 -6.78 -7.29 6.26
C GLU A 37 -5.58 -6.63 5.53
N ALA A 38 -5.81 -6.15 4.31
CA ALA A 38 -4.76 -5.54 3.53
C ALA A 38 -4.27 -4.29 4.28
N LEU A 39 -2.94 -4.09 4.34
CA LEU A 39 -2.39 -2.85 4.89
C LEU A 39 -2.93 -1.67 4.10
N THR A 40 -3.34 -0.63 4.80
CA THR A 40 -3.65 0.64 4.14
C THR A 40 -2.36 1.38 3.79
N ALA A 41 -2.43 2.32 2.85
CA ALA A 41 -1.28 3.19 2.55
C ALA A 41 -0.80 3.94 3.80
N LYS A 42 -1.72 4.33 4.69
CA LYS A 42 -1.39 4.97 5.96
C LYS A 42 -0.59 4.06 6.88
N ASP A 43 -1.01 2.78 7.01
CA ASP A 43 -0.30 1.81 7.83
C ASP A 43 1.13 1.60 7.33
N ILE A 44 1.30 1.55 6.01
CA ILE A 44 2.62 1.38 5.39
C ILE A 44 3.49 2.61 5.64
N LEU A 45 2.99 3.82 5.35
CA LEU A 45 3.73 5.08 5.54
C LEU A 45 4.08 5.37 7.01
N SER A 46 3.29 4.88 7.96
CA SER A 46 3.56 5.05 9.38
C SER A 46 4.45 3.96 10.00
N SER A 47 4.74 2.90 9.25
CA SER A 47 5.47 1.73 9.76
C SER A 47 6.77 1.46 9.00
N PHE A 48 6.81 1.72 7.69
CA PHE A 48 7.97 1.41 6.85
C PHE A 48 8.78 2.65 6.53
N ASN A 49 10.09 2.52 6.69
CA ASN A 49 11.03 3.59 6.33
C ASN A 49 11.35 3.58 4.83
N LEU A 50 11.41 2.40 4.22
CA LEU A 50 11.64 2.25 2.79
C LEU A 50 10.74 1.18 2.18
N VAL A 51 10.06 1.53 1.09
CA VAL A 51 9.38 0.58 0.20
C VAL A 51 9.82 0.86 -1.23
N THR A 52 10.30 -0.16 -1.95
CA THR A 52 10.65 -0.02 -3.37
C THR A 52 10.05 -1.13 -4.21
N THR A 53 9.65 -0.82 -5.45
CA THR A 53 9.24 -1.83 -6.42
C THR A 53 10.44 -2.50 -7.13
N GLY A 54 11.60 -1.85 -7.14
CA GLY A 54 12.84 -2.28 -7.78
C GLY A 54 14.04 -2.29 -6.85
N ASN A 55 15.21 -2.02 -7.41
CA ASN A 55 16.49 -2.21 -6.75
C ASN A 55 16.81 -1.14 -5.72
N VAL A 56 17.53 -1.56 -4.68
CA VAL A 56 18.14 -0.69 -3.68
C VAL A 56 19.65 -0.86 -3.70
N SER A 57 20.36 0.26 -3.76
CA SER A 57 21.82 0.31 -3.60
C SER A 57 22.20 1.42 -2.62
N THR A 58 22.72 1.03 -1.46
CA THR A 58 23.12 1.98 -0.41
C THR A 58 24.32 1.45 0.36
N GLN A 59 25.14 2.36 0.87
CA GLN A 59 26.26 2.06 1.78
C GLN A 59 26.03 2.65 3.16
N SER A 60 24.79 3.00 3.48
CA SER A 60 24.40 3.65 4.70
C SER A 60 23.28 2.92 5.41
N ASP A 61 22.85 3.43 6.53
CA ASP A 61 21.84 2.79 7.36
C ASP A 61 20.43 3.06 6.85
N ILE A 62 19.58 2.05 6.95
CA ILE A 62 18.13 2.16 6.86
C ILE A 62 17.56 1.81 8.23
N VAL A 63 17.02 2.82 8.90
CA VAL A 63 16.53 2.69 10.27
C VAL A 63 15.04 2.35 10.24
N GLY A 64 14.68 1.10 10.53
CA GLY A 64 13.28 0.66 10.52
C GLY A 64 12.98 -0.44 9.51
N ASP A 65 11.70 -0.68 9.32
CA ASP A 65 11.22 -1.71 8.42
C ASP A 65 11.40 -1.30 6.95
N ALA A 66 11.74 -2.28 6.10
CA ALA A 66 11.93 -2.04 4.68
C ALA A 66 11.38 -3.17 3.80
N VAL A 67 10.89 -2.78 2.63
CA VAL A 67 10.48 -3.67 1.53
C VAL A 67 11.31 -3.34 0.29
N VAL A 68 12.04 -4.32 -0.21
CA VAL A 68 12.87 -4.20 -1.42
C VAL A 68 12.34 -5.15 -2.48
N GLY A 69 11.68 -4.60 -3.51
CA GLY A 69 11.08 -5.38 -4.59
C GLY A 69 12.09 -6.00 -5.55
N GLY A 70 13.23 -5.34 -5.76
CA GLY A 70 14.33 -5.81 -6.59
C GLY A 70 15.54 -6.28 -5.79
N ASP A 71 16.71 -6.11 -6.37
CA ASP A 71 17.99 -6.52 -5.78
C ASP A 71 18.47 -5.50 -4.74
N LEU A 72 19.10 -6.01 -3.67
CA LEU A 72 19.75 -5.22 -2.64
C LEU A 72 21.27 -5.29 -2.77
N SER A 73 21.91 -4.15 -2.88
CA SER A 73 23.38 -3.99 -3.03
C SER A 73 23.91 -2.93 -2.05
N GLY A 74 25.22 -3.00 -1.79
CA GLY A 74 25.94 -2.08 -0.89
C GLY A 74 26.07 -2.62 0.53
N ALA A 75 26.91 -2.02 1.34
CA ALA A 75 27.05 -2.35 2.77
C ALA A 75 25.90 -1.69 3.52
N THR A 76 24.89 -2.44 3.82
CA THR A 76 23.65 -1.92 4.38
C THR A 76 23.51 -2.36 5.83
N PHE A 77 23.08 -1.42 6.66
CA PHE A 77 22.72 -1.65 8.04
C PHE A 77 21.22 -1.40 8.21
N PHE A 78 20.55 -2.34 8.83
CA PHE A 78 19.14 -2.15 9.18
C PHE A 78 19.01 -2.17 10.69
N GLY A 79 18.30 -1.24 11.24
CA GLY A 79 17.95 -1.20 12.63
C GLY A 79 18.64 -0.14 13.48
N GLY A 80 17.98 0.19 14.56
CA GLY A 80 18.37 1.23 15.50
C GLY A 80 17.64 2.55 15.21
N GLY A 81 17.10 3.21 16.21
CA GLY A 81 16.36 4.46 16.11
C GLY A 81 15.37 4.58 17.24
N ALA A 82 15.07 5.80 17.67
CA ALA A 82 14.30 6.04 18.89
C ALA A 82 12.81 5.67 18.79
N LYS A 83 12.28 5.56 17.57
CA LYS A 83 10.83 5.30 17.33
C LYS A 83 10.53 3.95 16.67
N VAL A 84 11.53 3.08 16.48
CA VAL A 84 11.33 1.79 15.81
C VAL A 84 10.86 0.73 16.77
N PRO A 85 10.04 -0.24 16.31
CA PRO A 85 9.96 -1.54 16.95
C PRO A 85 11.38 -2.05 17.19
N SER A 86 11.61 -2.65 18.35
CA SER A 86 12.92 -3.16 18.78
C SER A 86 13.60 -4.17 17.84
N SER A 87 12.95 -4.50 16.72
CA SER A 87 13.40 -5.53 15.77
C SER A 87 12.93 -5.19 14.35
N PRO A 88 13.70 -4.40 13.58
CA PRO A 88 13.34 -4.04 12.22
C PRO A 88 13.27 -5.26 11.32
N THR A 89 12.39 -5.21 10.32
CA THR A 89 12.16 -6.29 9.38
C THR A 89 12.50 -5.85 7.97
N LEU A 90 13.32 -6.66 7.29
CA LEU A 90 13.59 -6.51 5.87
C LEU A 90 12.86 -7.59 5.08
N TYR A 91 12.02 -7.18 4.14
CA TYR A 91 11.39 -8.04 3.15
C TYR A 91 12.11 -7.85 1.81
N LEU A 92 12.86 -8.88 1.37
CA LEU A 92 13.65 -8.84 0.12
C LEU A 92 13.06 -9.80 -0.91
N PHE A 93 12.61 -9.26 -2.03
CA PHE A 93 12.00 -10.02 -3.13
C PHE A 93 13.01 -10.39 -4.23
N GLY A 94 14.04 -9.56 -4.46
CA GLY A 94 15.11 -9.80 -5.41
C GLY A 94 16.31 -10.54 -4.80
N LYS A 95 17.51 -10.25 -5.28
CA LYS A 95 18.76 -10.88 -4.83
C LYS A 95 19.46 -10.06 -3.76
N LEU A 96 20.12 -10.73 -2.82
CA LEU A 96 21.06 -10.10 -1.93
C LEU A 96 22.46 -10.16 -2.56
N ASN A 97 22.99 -9.02 -3.00
CA ASN A 97 24.23 -8.92 -3.75
C ASN A 97 25.43 -8.48 -2.89
N SER A 98 25.22 -8.16 -1.62
CA SER A 98 26.26 -7.75 -0.67
C SER A 98 26.00 -8.26 0.73
N SER A 99 27.01 -8.22 1.59
CA SER A 99 26.84 -8.55 3.01
C SER A 99 25.86 -7.60 3.68
N LEU A 100 25.09 -8.10 4.64
CA LEU A 100 24.04 -7.38 5.32
C LEU A 100 24.24 -7.47 6.84
N ASN A 101 24.04 -6.35 7.54
CA ASN A 101 23.96 -6.31 8.99
C ASN A 101 22.54 -5.96 9.41
N LEU A 102 21.90 -6.83 10.16
CA LEU A 102 20.62 -6.62 10.81
C LEU A 102 20.87 -6.41 12.29
N ASN A 103 20.71 -5.16 12.73
CA ASN A 103 20.96 -4.79 14.13
C ASN A 103 19.67 -4.86 14.96
N SER A 104 19.79 -4.75 16.28
CA SER A 104 18.65 -4.65 17.20
C SER A 104 17.64 -5.82 17.11
N GLY A 105 18.12 -7.04 16.79
CA GLY A 105 17.24 -8.21 16.65
C GLY A 105 16.49 -8.28 15.32
N GLY A 106 16.88 -7.50 14.33
CA GLY A 106 16.25 -7.43 13.02
C GLY A 106 16.21 -8.76 12.28
N SER A 107 15.13 -9.01 11.55
CA SER A 107 14.88 -10.24 10.79
C SER A 107 14.84 -9.99 9.28
N LEU A 108 15.21 -11.02 8.52
CA LEU A 108 15.15 -11.02 7.06
C LEU A 108 14.10 -12.02 6.56
N TYR A 109 13.15 -11.56 5.79
CA TYR A 109 12.25 -12.39 4.98
C TYR A 109 12.78 -12.43 3.55
N TYR A 110 13.27 -13.59 3.12
CA TYR A 110 13.94 -13.76 1.84
C TYR A 110 13.75 -15.18 1.30
N ALA A 111 13.00 -15.32 0.23
CA ALA A 111 12.73 -16.61 -0.40
C ALA A 111 13.86 -17.09 -1.32
N GLY A 112 14.82 -16.21 -1.66
CA GLY A 112 15.94 -16.53 -2.54
C GLY A 112 17.09 -17.25 -1.81
N SER A 113 18.17 -17.50 -2.53
CA SER A 113 19.44 -17.98 -2.00
C SER A 113 20.53 -16.92 -2.21
N SER A 114 21.40 -16.77 -1.25
CA SER A 114 22.54 -15.85 -1.37
C SER A 114 23.78 -16.49 -0.77
N SER A 115 24.94 -16.26 -1.41
CA SER A 115 26.26 -16.57 -0.85
C SER A 115 26.77 -15.47 0.08
N GLN A 116 26.03 -14.36 0.17
CA GLN A 116 26.40 -13.21 0.98
C GLN A 116 26.14 -13.47 2.46
N LYS A 117 27.03 -12.92 3.29
CA LYS A 117 26.92 -13.03 4.73
C LYS A 117 25.83 -12.11 5.27
N VAL A 118 24.95 -12.65 6.10
CA VAL A 118 23.99 -11.87 6.89
C VAL A 118 24.37 -11.99 8.36
N ASN A 119 24.62 -10.86 9.01
CA ASN A 119 24.91 -10.78 10.43
C ASN A 119 23.62 -10.38 11.17
N TYR A 120 23.09 -11.27 11.99
CA TYR A 120 21.92 -11.04 12.83
C TYR A 120 22.38 -10.59 14.23
N ASN A 121 22.50 -9.28 14.43
CA ASN A 121 22.97 -8.70 15.68
C ASN A 121 21.77 -8.46 16.61
N GLY A 122 21.74 -9.16 17.75
CA GLY A 122 20.66 -9.01 18.72
C GLY A 122 19.54 -10.04 18.63
N GLY A 123 19.74 -11.17 17.89
CA GLY A 123 18.84 -12.33 17.95
C GLY A 123 17.81 -12.45 16.82
N GLY A 124 17.92 -11.65 15.78
CA GLY A 124 17.11 -11.80 14.56
C GLY A 124 17.40 -13.08 13.78
N LYS A 125 16.60 -13.36 12.76
CA LYS A 125 16.70 -14.61 12.00
C LYS A 125 16.27 -14.47 10.55
N LEU A 126 16.67 -15.46 9.73
CA LEU A 126 16.17 -15.64 8.38
C LEU A 126 14.83 -16.37 8.37
N HIS A 127 13.88 -15.82 7.62
CA HIS A 127 12.66 -16.47 7.22
C HIS A 127 12.72 -16.73 5.70
N THR A 128 12.59 -17.99 5.30
CA THR A 128 12.74 -18.41 3.89
C THR A 128 11.45 -18.29 3.06
N THR A 129 10.41 -17.74 3.64
CA THR A 129 9.12 -17.50 2.97
C THR A 129 8.69 -16.07 3.20
N LEU A 130 8.37 -15.37 2.13
CA LEU A 130 7.76 -14.05 2.19
C LEU A 130 6.29 -14.19 2.62
N PRO A 131 5.81 -13.44 3.63
CA PRO A 131 4.46 -13.60 4.17
C PRO A 131 3.38 -13.12 3.18
N ASN A 132 3.70 -12.15 2.35
CA ASN A 132 2.79 -11.53 1.38
C ASN A 132 3.51 -11.28 0.05
N PRO A 133 2.80 -11.16 -1.08
CA PRO A 133 3.37 -10.72 -2.36
C PRO A 133 3.80 -9.24 -2.27
N LEU A 134 4.66 -8.81 -3.21
CA LEU A 134 5.15 -7.42 -3.25
C LEU A 134 4.02 -6.40 -3.31
N GLY A 135 3.01 -6.64 -4.16
CA GLY A 135 1.85 -5.75 -4.33
C GLY A 135 1.09 -5.47 -3.02
N TYR A 136 1.16 -6.35 -2.03
CA TYR A 136 0.58 -6.11 -0.70
C TYR A 136 1.12 -4.84 -0.03
N TYR A 137 2.38 -4.48 -0.34
CA TYR A 137 3.05 -3.30 0.22
C TYR A 137 3.09 -2.13 -0.76
N THR A 138 3.10 -2.40 -2.06
CA THR A 138 3.33 -1.36 -3.09
C THR A 138 2.05 -0.83 -3.70
N ASP A 139 1.03 -1.67 -3.91
CA ASP A 139 -0.21 -1.26 -4.58
C ASP A 139 -0.96 -0.17 -3.80
N PRO A 140 -1.14 -0.26 -2.46
CA PRO A 140 -1.79 0.80 -1.71
C PRO A 140 -1.08 2.16 -1.81
N LEU A 141 0.26 2.17 -1.89
CA LEU A 141 1.05 3.39 -2.02
C LEU A 141 0.97 3.98 -3.44
N THR A 142 0.96 3.14 -4.46
CA THR A 142 0.77 3.55 -5.85
C THR A 142 -0.62 4.16 -6.05
N ASP A 143 -1.65 3.49 -5.55
CA ASP A 143 -3.03 3.98 -5.60
C ASP A 143 -3.17 5.31 -4.84
N LEU A 144 -2.55 5.43 -3.66
CA LEU A 144 -2.53 6.68 -2.91
C LEU A 144 -1.86 7.80 -3.72
N SER A 145 -0.70 7.54 -4.30
CA SER A 145 0.03 8.54 -5.10
C SER A 145 -0.82 9.09 -6.24
N THR A 146 -1.48 8.21 -7.00
CA THR A 146 -2.39 8.60 -8.08
C THR A 146 -3.59 9.40 -7.55
N GLN A 147 -4.18 8.97 -6.44
CA GLN A 147 -5.32 9.66 -5.84
C GLN A 147 -4.96 11.04 -5.29
N LEU A 148 -3.76 11.22 -4.76
CA LEU A 148 -3.28 12.50 -4.28
C LEU A 148 -3.04 13.49 -5.44
N SER A 149 -2.56 13.00 -6.59
CA SER A 149 -2.35 13.83 -7.78
C SER A 149 -3.66 14.35 -8.41
N ASP A 150 -4.77 13.64 -8.18
CA ASP A 150 -6.11 14.06 -8.62
C ASP A 150 -6.75 15.13 -7.71
N LEU A 151 -6.16 15.43 -6.56
CA LEU A 151 -6.68 16.46 -5.66
C LEU A 151 -6.41 17.86 -6.22
N THR A 152 -7.39 18.72 -6.09
CA THR A 152 -7.23 20.14 -6.44
C THR A 152 -6.45 20.88 -5.34
N ALA A 153 -5.50 21.71 -5.73
CA ALA A 153 -4.78 22.59 -4.80
C ALA A 153 -5.74 23.43 -3.95
N THR A 154 -5.46 23.52 -2.66
CA THR A 154 -6.29 24.25 -1.71
C THR A 154 -6.18 25.74 -1.98
N THR A 155 -7.33 26.41 -2.19
CA THR A 155 -7.38 27.86 -2.45
C THR A 155 -6.84 28.66 -1.27
N GLY A 156 -6.05 29.69 -1.55
CA GLY A 156 -5.47 30.56 -0.52
C GLY A 156 -4.18 30.03 0.10
N THR A 157 -3.62 28.94 -0.43
CA THR A 157 -2.26 28.49 -0.11
C THR A 157 -1.23 29.25 -0.93
N SER A 158 0.03 29.24 -0.47
CA SER A 158 1.16 29.78 -1.22
C SER A 158 2.44 29.03 -0.91
N PHE A 159 3.32 28.94 -1.93
CA PHE A 159 4.68 28.44 -1.76
C PHE A 159 5.66 29.52 -2.23
N VAL A 160 6.47 30.00 -1.33
CA VAL A 160 7.44 31.08 -1.61
C VAL A 160 8.68 30.89 -0.72
N LYS A 161 9.86 30.92 -1.31
CA LYS A 161 11.15 30.81 -0.59
C LYS A 161 11.20 29.63 0.36
N GLY A 162 10.78 28.46 -0.13
CA GLY A 162 10.76 27.22 0.66
C GLY A 162 9.62 27.11 1.66
N ASN A 163 8.78 28.14 1.86
CA ASN A 163 7.68 28.11 2.82
C ASN A 163 6.37 27.68 2.17
N PHE A 164 5.83 26.53 2.62
CA PHE A 164 4.47 26.06 2.33
C PHE A 164 3.50 26.66 3.34
N ASN A 165 2.78 27.71 2.92
CA ASN A 165 1.85 28.44 3.76
C ASN A 165 0.40 28.03 3.45
N ALA A 166 -0.26 27.45 4.44
CA ALA A 166 -1.65 27.04 4.36
C ALA A 166 -2.66 28.23 4.38
N GLY A 167 -2.20 29.46 4.64
CA GLY A 167 -3.09 30.61 4.84
C GLY A 167 -3.98 30.42 6.06
N SER A 168 -5.29 30.59 5.86
CA SER A 168 -6.30 30.34 6.91
C SER A 168 -6.89 28.93 6.88
N ASN A 169 -6.39 28.03 5.99
CA ASN A 169 -6.90 26.68 5.84
C ASN A 169 -6.47 25.78 7.02
N THR A 170 -7.33 24.80 7.32
CA THR A 170 -7.15 23.80 8.37
C THR A 170 -7.39 22.41 7.81
N GLY A 171 -7.04 21.36 8.56
CA GLY A 171 -7.20 19.97 8.10
C GLY A 171 -6.15 19.59 7.05
N ILE A 172 -6.56 18.89 6.01
CA ILE A 172 -5.67 18.49 4.90
C ILE A 172 -5.55 19.67 3.94
N VAL A 173 -4.33 20.06 3.63
CA VAL A 173 -4.02 21.17 2.73
C VAL A 173 -3.18 20.64 1.56
N VAL A 174 -3.59 20.94 0.34
CA VAL A 174 -2.97 20.45 -0.91
C VAL A 174 -2.26 21.58 -1.64
N PHE A 175 -1.04 21.31 -2.07
CA PHE A 175 -0.23 22.17 -2.93
C PHE A 175 0.08 21.43 -4.23
N ASP A 176 -0.08 22.11 -5.37
CA ASP A 176 0.39 21.63 -6.67
C ASP A 176 1.52 22.53 -7.14
N ILE A 177 2.69 21.94 -7.36
CA ILE A 177 3.89 22.67 -7.74
C ILE A 177 4.71 21.89 -8.76
N SER A 178 5.31 22.55 -9.75
CA SER A 178 6.26 21.86 -10.62
C SER A 178 7.59 21.61 -9.91
N GLY A 179 8.26 20.49 -10.24
CA GLY A 179 9.59 20.20 -9.72
C GLY A 179 10.61 21.30 -10.02
N SER A 180 10.47 22.01 -11.16
CA SER A 180 11.32 23.15 -11.51
C SER A 180 11.05 24.37 -10.63
N THR A 181 9.81 24.66 -10.29
CA THR A 181 9.44 25.75 -9.38
C THR A 181 9.91 25.42 -7.97
N LEU A 182 9.71 24.18 -7.51
CA LEU A 182 10.21 23.72 -6.22
C LEU A 182 11.73 23.90 -6.14
N ALA A 183 12.48 23.45 -7.16
CA ALA A 183 13.92 23.59 -7.20
C ALA A 183 14.38 25.05 -7.21
N SER A 184 13.75 25.93 -7.99
CA SER A 184 14.14 27.34 -8.06
C SER A 184 13.90 28.09 -6.75
N ASP A 185 12.80 27.79 -6.07
CA ASP A 185 12.44 28.43 -4.80
C ASP A 185 13.26 27.91 -3.60
N LEU A 186 13.85 26.72 -3.73
CA LEU A 186 14.71 26.15 -2.71
C LEU A 186 16.16 26.63 -2.80
N VAL A 187 16.55 27.36 -3.86
CA VAL A 187 17.90 27.91 -3.94
C VAL A 187 18.17 28.85 -2.76
N ASN A 188 19.07 28.44 -1.87
CA ASN A 188 19.42 29.13 -0.60
C ASN A 188 18.25 29.28 0.40
N HIS A 189 17.22 28.44 0.31
CA HIS A 189 16.12 28.43 1.26
C HIS A 189 15.89 27.00 1.77
N ASP A 190 15.56 26.90 3.06
CA ASP A 190 15.10 25.68 3.68
C ASP A 190 13.59 25.49 3.47
N ILE A 191 13.12 24.24 3.51
CA ILE A 191 11.68 23.96 3.51
C ILE A 191 11.14 24.26 4.91
N SER A 192 9.99 24.92 4.93
CA SER A 192 9.24 25.19 6.16
C SER A 192 7.73 25.14 5.89
N PHE A 193 6.94 24.92 6.94
CA PHE A 193 5.51 24.80 6.89
C PHE A 193 4.85 25.83 7.83
N THR A 194 3.81 26.50 7.34
CA THR A 194 3.07 27.49 8.13
C THR A 194 1.58 27.26 7.94
N GLY A 195 0.89 27.02 9.06
CA GLY A 195 -0.57 26.85 9.12
C GLY A 195 -1.02 26.55 10.55
N LYS A 196 -2.26 26.90 10.86
CA LYS A 196 -2.84 26.60 12.17
C LYS A 196 -3.95 25.57 12.02
N GLY A 197 -3.84 24.44 12.74
CA GLY A 197 -4.82 23.36 12.67
C GLY A 197 -4.76 22.55 11.37
N VAL A 198 -3.64 22.60 10.65
CA VAL A 198 -3.33 21.71 9.55
C VAL A 198 -3.04 20.32 10.12
N THR A 199 -3.63 19.29 9.53
CA THR A 199 -3.43 17.89 9.90
C THR A 199 -2.59 17.14 8.87
N SER A 200 -2.42 17.71 7.68
CA SER A 200 -1.51 17.23 6.65
C SER A 200 -1.23 18.28 5.60
N TYR A 201 0.01 18.32 5.19
CA TYR A 201 0.49 19.01 4.00
C TYR A 201 0.72 17.97 2.90
N ILE A 202 -0.12 17.98 1.88
CA ILE A 202 0.04 17.15 0.67
C ILE A 202 0.65 18.02 -0.41
N ILE A 203 1.84 17.66 -0.88
CA ILE A 203 2.57 18.43 -1.88
C ILE A 203 2.70 17.58 -3.14
N ASN A 204 1.84 17.80 -4.13
CA ASN A 204 1.97 17.20 -5.45
C ASN A 204 3.04 17.94 -6.24
N VAL A 205 4.10 17.23 -6.61
CA VAL A 205 5.22 17.77 -7.37
C VAL A 205 5.20 17.20 -8.77
N ILE A 206 4.92 18.04 -9.76
CA ILE A 206 4.78 17.66 -11.16
C ILE A 206 6.14 17.63 -11.83
N GLY A 207 6.50 16.49 -12.42
CA GLY A 207 7.76 16.26 -13.12
C GLY A 207 8.93 15.93 -12.22
N ASN A 208 10.10 15.80 -12.83
CA ASN A 208 11.35 15.46 -12.15
C ASN A 208 11.80 16.57 -11.20
N PHE A 209 12.48 16.16 -10.12
CA PHE A 209 13.03 17.09 -9.14
C PHE A 209 14.49 16.80 -8.86
N THR A 210 15.27 17.86 -8.69
CA THR A 210 16.64 17.81 -8.16
C THR A 210 16.80 18.93 -7.16
N ASP A 211 17.08 18.56 -5.92
CA ASP A 211 17.40 19.49 -4.85
C ASP A 211 18.63 20.32 -5.21
N PRO A 212 18.55 21.65 -5.23
CA PRO A 212 19.66 22.50 -5.67
C PRO A 212 20.80 22.61 -4.65
N ASN A 213 20.54 22.41 -3.35
CA ASN A 213 21.47 22.84 -2.31
C ASN A 213 21.61 21.92 -1.10
N SER A 214 21.27 20.65 -1.16
CA SER A 214 21.21 19.80 0.06
C SER A 214 20.30 20.43 1.13
N THR A 215 19.11 20.77 0.73
CA THR A 215 18.11 21.49 1.53
C THR A 215 17.87 20.81 2.87
N HIS A 216 17.88 21.59 3.93
CA HIS A 216 17.55 21.16 5.27
C HIS A 216 16.12 21.58 5.62
N PHE A 217 15.41 20.70 6.30
CA PHE A 217 14.18 21.08 6.99
C PHE A 217 14.56 21.70 8.33
N ASN A 218 14.02 22.88 8.60
CA ASN A 218 14.23 23.53 9.90
C ASN A 218 13.54 22.77 11.04
N VAL A 219 12.48 22.02 10.70
CA VAL A 219 11.75 21.16 11.62
C VAL A 219 11.37 19.89 10.86
N ASP A 220 11.60 18.76 11.46
CA ASP A 220 11.13 17.48 10.95
C ASP A 220 9.59 17.46 10.92
N GLN A 221 9.02 17.00 9.80
CA GLN A 221 7.61 17.18 9.52
C GLN A 221 6.92 15.84 9.24
N GLU A 222 6.37 15.23 10.28
CA GLU A 222 5.68 13.93 10.18
C GLU A 222 4.29 14.00 9.51
N ASP A 223 3.74 15.20 9.32
CA ASP A 223 2.45 15.42 8.65
C ASP A 223 2.58 15.97 7.23
N ALA A 224 3.81 16.01 6.67
CA ALA A 224 4.05 16.41 5.28
C ALA A 224 4.38 15.20 4.40
N LEU A 225 3.71 15.15 3.24
CA LEU A 225 3.88 14.12 2.23
C LEU A 225 4.11 14.74 0.86
N PHE A 226 5.28 14.52 0.29
CA PHE A 226 5.62 14.91 -1.07
C PHE A 226 5.28 13.79 -2.04
N ASN A 227 4.40 14.06 -2.99
CA ASN A 227 3.93 13.13 -3.98
C ASN A 227 4.50 13.50 -5.37
N PHE A 228 5.40 12.68 -5.88
CA PHE A 228 6.05 12.79 -7.18
C PHE A 228 5.47 11.73 -8.14
N GLU A 229 4.16 11.76 -8.40
CA GLU A 229 3.45 10.69 -9.09
C GLU A 229 3.99 10.42 -10.50
N ASP A 230 4.25 11.48 -11.29
CA ASP A 230 4.72 11.40 -12.68
C ASP A 230 6.24 11.51 -12.85
N ALA A 231 6.99 11.65 -11.75
CA ALA A 231 8.44 11.77 -11.81
C ALA A 231 9.11 10.43 -12.14
N THR A 232 10.10 10.47 -13.02
CA THR A 232 10.99 9.33 -13.29
C THR A 232 12.32 9.44 -12.56
N LYS A 233 12.63 10.62 -12.03
CA LYS A 233 13.87 10.90 -11.31
C LYS A 233 13.64 11.95 -10.21
N VAL A 234 14.05 11.58 -8.99
CA VAL A 234 14.05 12.46 -7.83
C VAL A 234 15.42 12.40 -7.18
N ASN A 235 16.12 13.54 -7.12
CA ASN A 235 17.40 13.66 -6.43
C ASN A 235 17.23 14.57 -5.23
N LEU A 236 17.62 14.08 -4.07
CA LEU A 236 17.47 14.79 -2.80
C LEU A 236 18.83 14.97 -2.12
N GLY A 237 18.95 16.06 -1.39
CA GLY A 237 19.92 16.20 -0.33
C GLY A 237 19.37 15.68 0.99
N GLN A 238 19.41 16.50 2.04
CA GLN A 238 18.73 16.19 3.29
C GLN A 238 17.22 16.50 3.16
N TRP A 239 16.39 15.59 3.67
CA TRP A 239 14.94 15.71 3.51
C TRP A 239 14.19 15.29 4.78
N GLY A 240 13.35 16.16 5.30
CA GLY A 240 12.69 15.96 6.61
C GLY A 240 11.25 15.47 6.56
N ALA A 241 10.74 15.05 5.38
CA ALA A 241 9.36 14.61 5.23
C ALA A 241 9.24 13.29 4.45
N SER A 242 8.05 12.71 4.43
CA SER A 242 7.78 11.48 3.69
C SER A 242 7.57 11.71 2.19
N ILE A 243 7.84 10.68 1.39
CA ILE A 243 7.92 10.74 -0.08
C ILE A 243 7.15 9.59 -0.70
N LEU A 244 6.31 9.90 -1.69
CA LEU A 244 5.75 8.98 -2.67
C LEU A 244 6.32 9.33 -4.05
N ALA A 245 7.01 8.38 -4.69
CA ALA A 245 7.62 8.55 -6.01
C ALA A 245 7.60 7.20 -6.77
N PRO A 246 6.42 6.63 -7.07
CA PRO A 246 6.24 5.23 -7.50
C PRO A 246 7.04 4.88 -8.76
N ASP A 247 7.22 5.83 -9.68
CA ASP A 247 7.91 5.63 -10.95
C ASP A 247 9.34 6.19 -10.98
N ALA A 248 9.78 6.85 -9.90
CA ALA A 248 11.06 7.52 -9.86
C ALA A 248 12.21 6.62 -9.39
N ALA A 249 13.35 6.77 -10.04
CA ALA A 249 14.64 6.49 -9.43
C ALA A 249 14.99 7.60 -8.43
N LEU A 250 14.90 7.28 -7.13
CA LEU A 250 15.24 8.21 -6.06
C LEU A 250 16.70 8.09 -5.68
N THR A 251 17.40 9.21 -5.62
CA THR A 251 18.83 9.28 -5.26
C THR A 251 19.03 10.26 -4.12
N ILE A 252 19.75 9.86 -3.06
CA ILE A 252 20.29 10.78 -2.06
C ILE A 252 21.69 11.19 -2.49
N THR A 253 21.92 12.50 -2.56
CA THR A 253 23.19 13.12 -2.93
C THR A 253 23.81 13.86 -1.74
N GLY A 254 25.14 14.02 -1.76
CA GLY A 254 25.84 14.87 -0.79
C GLY A 254 25.88 14.36 0.65
N GLY A 255 25.51 13.09 0.92
CA GLY A 255 25.50 12.53 2.28
C GLY A 255 24.37 13.05 3.15
N GLY A 256 23.32 13.60 2.55
CA GLY A 256 22.09 13.99 3.26
C GLY A 256 21.30 12.77 3.74
N ASN A 257 20.40 13.00 4.71
CA ASN A 257 19.52 11.96 5.26
C ASN A 257 18.07 12.24 4.89
N ILE A 258 17.24 11.19 4.88
CA ILE A 258 15.78 11.33 4.80
C ILE A 258 15.20 10.90 6.14
N GLU A 259 14.34 11.75 6.71
CA GLU A 259 13.78 11.56 8.05
C GLU A 259 12.35 10.98 8.03
N GLY A 260 11.86 10.48 6.91
CA GLY A 260 10.49 10.01 6.74
C GLY A 260 10.39 8.67 6.03
N SER A 261 9.16 8.33 5.66
CA SER A 261 8.88 7.16 4.84
C SER A 261 9.19 7.45 3.38
N VAL A 262 9.77 6.48 2.69
CA VAL A 262 10.11 6.57 1.27
C VAL A 262 9.44 5.45 0.50
N PHE A 263 8.64 5.79 -0.49
CA PHE A 263 8.19 4.89 -1.54
C PHE A 263 8.76 5.32 -2.89
N ALA A 264 9.48 4.45 -3.57
CA ALA A 264 10.11 4.75 -4.86
C ALA A 264 10.21 3.50 -5.75
N LYS A 265 10.40 3.73 -7.06
CA LYS A 265 10.72 2.64 -7.99
C LYS A 265 12.05 1.99 -7.64
N SER A 266 13.07 2.80 -7.38
CA SER A 266 14.39 2.32 -6.95
C SER A 266 15.04 3.38 -6.05
N PHE A 267 15.99 2.93 -5.24
CA PHE A 267 16.69 3.78 -4.30
C PHE A 267 18.21 3.65 -4.46
N LEU A 268 18.87 4.79 -4.60
CA LEU A 268 20.33 4.89 -4.63
C LEU A 268 20.77 5.96 -3.62
N GLY A 269 21.52 5.60 -2.61
CA GLY A 269 21.91 6.57 -1.59
C GLY A 269 23.23 6.30 -0.91
N GLY A 270 23.89 7.38 -0.50
CA GLY A 270 25.02 7.39 0.43
C GLY A 270 24.67 7.98 1.79
N GLY A 271 23.42 8.46 1.95
CA GLY A 271 22.89 8.97 3.21
C GLY A 271 21.99 7.96 3.91
N GLU A 272 21.63 8.26 5.15
CA GLU A 272 20.82 7.39 5.98
C GLU A 272 19.32 7.64 5.75
N LEU A 273 18.52 6.60 5.92
CA LEU A 273 17.09 6.72 6.07
C LEU A 273 16.73 6.57 7.54
N HIS A 274 16.27 7.66 8.14
CA HIS A 274 15.84 7.69 9.53
C HIS A 274 14.31 7.54 9.62
N ASN A 275 13.84 6.94 10.67
CA ASN A 275 12.41 6.76 10.93
C ASN A 275 11.85 7.74 11.98
N ASN A 276 12.52 8.86 12.20
CA ASN A 276 12.11 9.83 13.21
C ASN A 276 10.76 10.46 12.89
N ASN A 277 10.45 10.64 11.59
CA ASN A 277 9.27 11.33 11.08
C ASN A 277 8.52 10.52 10.04
N LEU A 278 8.28 9.24 10.30
CA LEU A 278 7.36 8.44 9.48
C LEU A 278 6.02 9.17 9.39
N PHE A 279 5.38 9.12 8.23
CA PHE A 279 4.18 9.90 7.98
C PHE A 279 3.06 9.59 8.98
N ASN A 280 2.65 10.60 9.72
CA ASN A 280 1.58 10.53 10.71
C ASN A 280 0.41 11.47 10.42
N GLY A 281 0.46 12.22 9.32
CA GLY A 281 -0.60 13.12 8.87
C GLY A 281 -1.90 12.40 8.52
N ALA A 282 -3.00 13.13 8.45
CA ALA A 282 -4.26 12.62 7.92
C ALA A 282 -4.16 12.38 6.41
N LEU A 283 -4.81 11.36 5.90
CA LEU A 283 -4.99 11.16 4.46
C LEU A 283 -6.45 11.43 4.07
N PRO A 284 -6.71 11.89 2.84
CA PRO A 284 -8.07 12.04 2.34
C PRO A 284 -8.83 10.73 2.46
N THR A 285 -10.10 10.81 2.87
CA THR A 285 -10.99 9.64 2.81
C THR A 285 -11.30 9.36 1.36
N ILE A 286 -10.66 8.37 0.80
CA ILE A 286 -10.83 7.98 -0.58
C ILE A 286 -11.79 6.81 -0.58
N ALA A 287 -12.87 6.92 -1.37
CA ALA A 287 -13.80 5.82 -1.54
C ALA A 287 -13.04 4.62 -2.10
N ALA A 288 -13.02 3.51 -1.37
CA ALA A 288 -12.40 2.30 -1.85
C ALA A 288 -13.00 1.93 -3.21
N VAL A 289 -12.18 1.86 -4.25
CA VAL A 289 -12.62 1.32 -5.54
C VAL A 289 -12.92 -0.17 -5.31
N PRO A 290 -14.15 -0.64 -5.58
CA PRO A 290 -14.46 -2.04 -5.39
C PRO A 290 -13.48 -2.91 -6.16
N GLU A 291 -12.85 -3.87 -5.49
CA GLU A 291 -11.87 -4.77 -6.10
C GLU A 291 -12.47 -5.47 -7.34
N PRO A 292 -11.65 -5.80 -8.37
CA PRO A 292 -12.10 -6.51 -9.57
C PRO A 292 -12.89 -7.79 -9.27
N SER A 293 -12.56 -8.48 -8.16
CA SER A 293 -13.30 -9.64 -7.65
C SER A 293 -14.74 -9.29 -7.25
N THR A 294 -14.98 -8.12 -6.68
CA THR A 294 -16.33 -7.64 -6.33
C THR A 294 -17.16 -7.42 -7.58
N TRP A 295 -16.60 -6.82 -8.63
CA TRP A 295 -17.26 -6.67 -9.92
C TRP A 295 -17.53 -8.01 -10.58
N ALA A 296 -16.57 -8.93 -10.56
CA ALA A 296 -16.75 -10.28 -11.11
C ALA A 296 -17.87 -11.05 -10.39
N MET A 297 -17.94 -10.96 -9.06
CA MET A 297 -19.03 -11.56 -8.26
C MET A 297 -20.38 -10.91 -8.54
N LEU A 298 -20.40 -9.59 -8.72
CA LEU A 298 -21.62 -8.86 -9.08
C LEU A 298 -22.13 -9.32 -10.46
N PHE A 299 -21.25 -9.39 -11.48
CA PHE A 299 -21.60 -9.88 -12.80
C PHE A 299 -22.04 -11.35 -12.77
N ALA A 300 -21.36 -12.22 -12.04
CA ALA A 300 -21.75 -13.62 -11.87
C ALA A 300 -23.12 -13.75 -11.19
N GLY A 301 -23.42 -12.91 -10.20
CA GLY A 301 -24.72 -12.83 -9.54
C GLY A 301 -25.84 -12.43 -10.52
N PHE A 302 -25.66 -11.38 -11.28
CA PHE A 302 -26.64 -10.94 -12.29
C PHE A 302 -26.82 -11.94 -13.42
N ALA A 303 -25.74 -12.56 -13.91
CA ALA A 303 -25.82 -13.60 -14.93
C ALA A 303 -26.59 -14.83 -14.41
N GLY A 304 -26.38 -15.22 -13.15
CA GLY A 304 -27.12 -16.30 -12.50
C GLY A 304 -28.62 -16.01 -12.38
N LEU A 305 -28.98 -14.80 -11.94
CA LEU A 305 -30.39 -14.38 -11.85
C LEU A 305 -31.05 -14.29 -13.22
N GLY A 306 -30.37 -13.77 -14.22
CA GLY A 306 -30.85 -13.70 -15.61
C GLY A 306 -31.09 -15.09 -16.21
N PHE A 307 -30.19 -16.04 -15.96
CA PHE A 307 -30.34 -17.43 -16.41
C PHE A 307 -31.55 -18.14 -15.75
N LEU A 308 -31.75 -17.93 -14.44
CA LEU A 308 -32.90 -18.49 -13.72
C LEU A 308 -34.21 -17.91 -14.23
N GLY A 309 -34.28 -16.61 -14.49
CA GLY A 309 -35.43 -15.94 -15.08
C GLY A 309 -35.76 -16.47 -16.46
N TRP A 310 -34.77 -16.61 -17.34
CA TRP A 310 -34.93 -17.16 -18.67
C TRP A 310 -35.36 -18.61 -18.66
N ARG A 311 -34.81 -19.45 -17.79
CA ARG A 311 -35.23 -20.86 -17.61
C ARG A 311 -36.67 -20.98 -17.16
N ARG A 312 -37.13 -20.10 -16.25
CA ARG A 312 -38.51 -20.09 -15.76
C ARG A 312 -39.49 -19.71 -16.87
N ALA A 313 -39.18 -18.66 -17.62
CA ALA A 313 -40.01 -18.22 -18.75
C ALA A 313 -40.16 -19.30 -19.83
N ARG A 314 -39.11 -20.08 -20.12
CA ARG A 314 -39.20 -21.23 -21.05
C ARG A 314 -40.07 -22.37 -20.56
N ASN A 315 -40.04 -22.68 -19.25
CA ASN A 315 -40.87 -23.74 -18.68
C ASN A 315 -42.35 -23.35 -18.67
N ASP A 316 -42.65 -22.07 -18.39
CA ASP A 316 -44.05 -21.56 -18.40
C ASP A 316 -44.61 -21.55 -19.85
N ALA A 317 -43.78 -21.22 -20.85
CA ALA A 317 -44.20 -21.28 -22.27
C ALA A 317 -44.42 -22.71 -22.76
N ALA A 318 -43.65 -23.71 -22.26
CA ALA A 318 -43.82 -25.12 -22.60
C ALA A 318 -45.03 -25.77 -21.89
N ALA A 319 -45.54 -25.21 -20.82
CA ALA A 319 -46.74 -25.68 -20.11
C ALA A 319 -48.05 -25.11 -20.68
N ALA A 320 -47.99 -24.12 -21.58
CA ALA A 320 -49.14 -23.47 -22.21
C ALA A 320 -49.46 -24.01 -23.61
N THR A 321 -48.70 -25.00 -24.10
CA THR A 321 -48.95 -25.77 -25.35
C THR A 321 -49.39 -27.17 -25.01
#